data_90ce2acb937117730bace67e94690530
#
_entry.id   90ce2acb937117730bace67e94690530
#
_cell.length_a   1.000
_cell.length_b   1.000
_cell.length_c   1.000
_cell.angle_alpha   90.00
_cell.angle_beta   90.00
_cell.angle_gamma   90.00
#
_symmetry.space_group_name_H-M   'P 1'
#
loop_
_entity.id
_entity.type
_entity.pdbx_description
1 polymer ?
#
loop_
_entity_poly.entity_id
_entity_poly.type
_entity_poly.pdbx_seq_one_letter_code
_entity_poly.pdbx_strand_id
1 'polypeptide(L)'
;MNPFRCDGPTLVNFSGGRTSGYMLRRILDAHDGTLPADTHIVFTNTGVERRETLEFIAECADQWGADIVWLQRDGKSPAGRRFHRVSYDTAARCGEPFAELITERKFLPNAVMRFCTQALKIETARDFMRSQGYEHWTSVLGLRRDESRRVSNVRARAHDEWDVSCPLHDAGVTAAHVAEFWRVQPFDLRLKSYEGNCTMCFQKGRAKRERIAREHPEFVAWWAEQEQRVGGRFCAHESGYAAMLEHVRRLPLLPMDLDPQGDDGCTGGFCTDRRRSRRPLWCMCKRRPGQPHALACVLARDEMQHVGTTEGV
;
A
#
# COMPACT_ATOMS: atom_id res chain seq x y z
N MET A 1 23.15 7.41 -18.01
CA MET A 1 23.43 7.26 -16.56
C MET A 1 22.60 6.08 -16.06
N ASN A 2 23.15 5.17 -15.25
CA ASN A 2 22.39 4.01 -14.72
C ASN A 2 21.45 4.49 -13.60
N PRO A 3 20.12 4.37 -13.74
CA PRO A 3 19.17 4.90 -12.75
C PRO A 3 19.20 4.17 -11.40
N PHE A 4 19.88 3.02 -11.31
CA PHE A 4 20.01 2.23 -10.07
C PHE A 4 21.28 2.54 -9.27
N ARG A 5 22.13 3.45 -9.75
CA ARG A 5 23.29 3.88 -8.96
C ARG A 5 22.87 4.90 -7.90
N CYS A 6 23.42 4.71 -6.70
CA CYS A 6 23.24 5.61 -5.57
C CYS A 6 24.50 6.49 -5.48
N ASP A 7 24.31 7.79 -5.58
CA ASP A 7 25.37 8.79 -5.48
C ASP A 7 25.07 9.69 -4.27
N GLY A 8 25.91 9.64 -3.22
CA GLY A 8 25.73 10.35 -1.96
C GLY A 8 24.68 9.69 -1.03
N PRO A 9 24.33 10.37 0.07
CA PRO A 9 23.41 9.82 1.07
C PRO A 9 22.11 9.35 0.45
N THR A 10 21.77 8.08 0.62
CA THR A 10 20.64 7.45 -0.05
C THR A 10 19.81 6.59 0.92
N LEU A 11 18.50 6.79 0.88
CA LEU A 11 17.51 5.96 1.56
C LEU A 11 16.79 5.08 0.55
N VAL A 12 17.07 3.79 0.51
CA VAL A 12 16.36 2.80 -0.30
C VAL A 12 15.13 2.31 0.49
N ASN A 13 13.94 2.74 0.09
CA ASN A 13 12.70 2.35 0.75
C ASN A 13 12.28 0.93 0.34
N PHE A 14 12.57 -0.05 1.19
CA PHE A 14 12.22 -1.43 0.97
C PHE A 14 10.92 -1.80 1.68
N SER A 15 9.84 -2.00 0.95
CA SER A 15 8.50 -2.24 1.53
C SER A 15 8.17 -3.71 1.78
N GLY A 16 9.08 -4.65 1.47
CA GLY A 16 8.84 -6.09 1.55
C GLY A 16 7.91 -6.64 0.46
N GLY A 17 7.69 -5.91 -0.62
CA GLY A 17 6.93 -6.38 -1.78
C GLY A 17 7.82 -6.76 -2.95
N ARG A 18 7.30 -7.58 -3.90
CA ARG A 18 8.04 -8.02 -5.10
C ARG A 18 8.68 -6.87 -5.88
N THR A 19 7.96 -5.75 -6.05
CA THR A 19 8.47 -4.58 -6.78
C THR A 19 9.66 -3.94 -6.07
N SER A 20 9.59 -3.76 -4.75
CA SER A 20 10.72 -3.20 -3.98
C SER A 20 11.89 -4.19 -3.86
N GLY A 21 11.61 -5.50 -3.83
CA GLY A 21 12.65 -6.53 -3.89
C GLY A 21 13.40 -6.50 -5.23
N TYR A 22 12.66 -6.44 -6.34
CA TYR A 22 13.28 -6.27 -7.67
C TYR A 22 14.13 -4.99 -7.75
N MET A 23 13.60 -3.87 -7.26
CA MET A 23 14.37 -2.63 -7.18
C MET A 23 15.67 -2.77 -6.40
N LEU A 24 15.60 -3.37 -5.20
CA LEU A 24 16.78 -3.61 -4.37
C LEU A 24 17.81 -4.47 -5.09
N ARG A 25 17.38 -5.57 -5.74
CA ARG A 25 18.30 -6.43 -6.51
C ARG A 25 18.99 -5.64 -7.61
N ARG A 26 18.26 -4.82 -8.37
CA ARG A 26 18.85 -3.98 -9.44
C ARG A 26 19.82 -2.91 -8.91
N ILE A 27 19.57 -2.38 -7.71
CA ILE A 27 20.51 -1.46 -7.04
C ILE A 27 21.77 -2.23 -6.63
N LEU A 28 21.65 -3.39 -5.99
CA LEU A 28 22.80 -4.22 -5.65
C LEU A 28 23.62 -4.59 -6.88
N ASP A 29 22.98 -5.00 -7.98
CA ASP A 29 23.65 -5.32 -9.25
C ASP A 29 24.42 -4.11 -9.82
N ALA A 30 23.88 -2.89 -9.69
CA ALA A 30 24.53 -1.69 -10.16
C ALA A 30 25.77 -1.29 -9.35
N HIS A 31 25.94 -1.87 -8.17
CA HIS A 31 27.04 -1.66 -7.23
C HIS A 31 27.87 -2.93 -6.97
N ASP A 32 27.83 -3.91 -7.88
CA ASP A 32 28.58 -5.15 -7.76
C ASP A 32 28.38 -5.87 -6.40
N GLY A 33 27.19 -5.76 -5.83
CA GLY A 33 26.78 -6.35 -4.56
C GLY A 33 27.14 -5.54 -3.30
N THR A 34 27.94 -4.47 -3.42
CA THR A 34 28.39 -3.67 -2.28
C THR A 34 27.92 -2.22 -2.41
N LEU A 35 27.03 -1.81 -1.53
CA LEU A 35 26.49 -0.44 -1.55
C LEU A 35 27.48 0.56 -0.94
N PRO A 36 27.41 1.84 -1.36
CA PRO A 36 28.11 2.92 -0.66
C PRO A 36 27.76 2.99 0.83
N ALA A 37 28.71 3.38 1.66
CA ALA A 37 28.52 3.41 3.12
C ALA A 37 27.41 4.38 3.59
N ASP A 38 27.06 5.36 2.78
CA ASP A 38 26.00 6.33 3.00
C ASP A 38 24.64 5.93 2.36
N THR A 39 24.54 4.68 1.85
CA THR A 39 23.31 4.11 1.32
C THR A 39 22.69 3.15 2.35
N HIS A 40 21.47 3.43 2.78
CA HIS A 40 20.73 2.63 3.77
C HIS A 40 19.50 2.00 3.16
N ILE A 41 19.38 0.68 3.24
CA ILE A 41 18.16 -0.06 2.89
C ILE A 41 17.27 -0.10 4.13
N VAL A 42 16.07 0.47 4.06
CA VAL A 42 15.20 0.58 5.23
C VAL A 42 13.84 -0.06 4.97
N PHE A 43 13.45 -0.96 5.86
CA PHE A 43 12.09 -1.45 6.02
C PHE A 43 11.47 -0.85 7.28
N THR A 44 10.25 -0.32 7.17
CA THR A 44 9.48 0.22 8.30
C THR A 44 8.32 -0.69 8.65
N ASN A 45 8.41 -1.35 9.80
CA ASN A 45 7.38 -2.25 10.30
C ASN A 45 6.21 -1.46 10.90
N THR A 46 4.99 -1.79 10.52
CA THR A 46 3.76 -1.20 11.08
C THR A 46 3.05 -2.13 12.08
N GLY A 47 3.52 -3.37 12.19
CA GLY A 47 2.97 -4.42 13.04
C GLY A 47 1.75 -5.14 12.46
N VAL A 48 1.27 -4.72 11.28
CA VAL A 48 0.12 -5.34 10.58
C VAL A 48 0.49 -5.90 9.20
N GLU A 49 1.76 -6.09 8.94
CA GLU A 49 2.25 -6.83 7.77
C GLU A 49 1.92 -8.32 7.89
N ARG A 50 1.82 -8.99 6.74
CA ARG A 50 1.73 -10.44 6.67
C ARG A 50 3.05 -11.07 7.13
N ARG A 51 2.97 -12.23 7.76
CA ARG A 51 4.15 -13.02 8.15
C ARG A 51 5.06 -13.28 6.95
N GLU A 52 4.48 -13.65 5.83
CA GLU A 52 5.17 -13.94 4.57
C GLU A 52 5.96 -12.71 4.06
N THR A 53 5.47 -11.49 4.33
CA THR A 53 6.21 -10.26 4.01
C THR A 53 7.47 -10.14 4.85
N LEU A 54 7.38 -10.40 6.15
CA LEU A 54 8.54 -10.34 7.06
C LEU A 54 9.57 -11.42 6.73
N GLU A 55 9.11 -12.64 6.44
CA GLU A 55 9.95 -13.76 5.97
C GLU A 55 10.67 -13.39 4.67
N PHE A 56 9.96 -12.84 3.71
CA PHE A 56 10.53 -12.42 2.43
C PHE A 56 11.59 -11.32 2.56
N ILE A 57 11.44 -10.38 3.51
CA ILE A 57 12.46 -9.37 3.79
C ILE A 57 13.73 -10.05 4.34
N ALA A 58 13.57 -10.97 5.26
CA ALA A 58 14.69 -11.74 5.83
C ALA A 58 15.37 -12.60 4.75
N GLU A 59 14.60 -13.27 3.90
CA GLU A 59 15.13 -14.04 2.75
C GLU A 59 15.90 -13.15 1.77
N CYS A 60 15.40 -11.94 1.45
CA CYS A 60 16.14 -10.99 0.61
C CYS A 60 17.47 -10.58 1.25
N ALA A 61 17.49 -10.33 2.55
CA ALA A 61 18.72 -9.99 3.27
C ALA A 61 19.74 -11.12 3.22
N ASP A 62 19.33 -12.35 3.52
CA ASP A 62 20.16 -13.54 3.55
C ASP A 62 20.70 -13.91 2.16
N GLN A 63 19.81 -14.05 1.17
CA GLN A 63 20.16 -14.49 -0.19
C GLN A 63 21.03 -13.49 -0.97
N TRP A 64 20.94 -12.22 -0.64
CA TRP A 64 21.66 -11.17 -1.36
C TRP A 64 22.76 -10.51 -0.54
N GLY A 65 22.98 -10.92 0.71
CA GLY A 65 23.94 -10.30 1.63
C GLY A 65 23.61 -8.82 1.89
N ALA A 66 22.32 -8.44 1.86
CA ALA A 66 21.89 -7.07 1.97
C ALA A 66 21.63 -6.67 3.42
N ASP A 67 22.30 -5.63 3.91
CA ASP A 67 22.03 -5.06 5.25
C ASP A 67 20.73 -4.26 5.24
N ILE A 68 19.62 -4.91 5.54
CA ILE A 68 18.30 -4.29 5.62
C ILE A 68 18.04 -3.85 7.06
N VAL A 69 18.00 -2.54 7.27
CA VAL A 69 17.66 -1.94 8.56
C VAL A 69 16.15 -2.00 8.77
N TRP A 70 15.73 -2.71 9.82
CA TRP A 70 14.33 -2.78 10.21
C TRP A 70 14.05 -1.72 11.26
N LEU A 71 13.10 -0.84 10.95
CA LEU A 71 12.67 0.24 11.83
C LEU A 71 11.23 0.05 12.26
N GLN A 72 10.94 0.47 13.46
CA GLN A 72 9.59 0.54 14.01
C GLN A 72 9.40 1.88 14.72
N ARG A 73 8.21 2.49 14.54
CA ARG A 73 7.89 3.73 15.22
C ARG A 73 7.90 3.53 16.75
N ASP A 74 8.51 4.45 17.45
CA ASP A 74 8.43 4.61 18.89
C ASP A 74 7.72 5.94 19.24
N GLY A 75 6.45 5.86 19.62
CA GLY A 75 5.66 7.02 19.97
C GLY A 75 6.07 7.69 21.27
N LYS A 76 6.84 6.99 22.14
CA LYS A 76 7.30 7.48 23.43
C LYS A 76 8.58 8.31 23.32
N SER A 77 9.36 8.09 22.27
CA SER A 77 10.57 8.85 22.01
C SER A 77 10.26 10.30 21.57
N PRO A 78 11.18 11.24 21.85
CA PRO A 78 11.04 12.64 21.45
C PRO A 78 10.86 12.80 19.92
N ALA A 79 10.24 13.89 19.50
CA ALA A 79 10.16 14.25 18.08
C ALA A 79 11.57 14.29 17.46
N GLY A 80 11.72 13.76 16.24
CA GLY A 80 12.99 13.60 15.56
C GLY A 80 13.81 12.36 15.95
N ARG A 81 13.31 11.55 16.88
CA ARG A 81 13.90 10.26 17.29
C ARG A 81 12.84 9.19 17.53
N ARG A 82 11.70 9.28 16.86
CA ARG A 82 10.54 8.39 17.06
C ARG A 82 10.69 7.07 16.34
N PHE A 83 11.82 6.40 16.52
CA PHE A 83 12.06 5.06 15.98
C PHE A 83 12.97 4.25 16.90
N HIS A 84 12.89 2.95 16.76
CA HIS A 84 13.91 2.01 17.22
C HIS A 84 14.16 0.94 16.16
N ARG A 85 15.36 0.35 16.20
CA ARG A 85 15.70 -0.79 15.34
C ARG A 85 15.09 -2.06 15.91
N VAL A 86 14.55 -2.88 15.04
CA VAL A 86 14.05 -4.22 15.35
C VAL A 86 14.71 -5.24 14.43
N SER A 87 14.54 -6.51 14.72
CA SER A 87 14.93 -7.63 13.87
C SER A 87 13.71 -8.40 13.41
N TYR A 88 13.91 -9.42 12.57
CA TYR A 88 12.85 -10.36 12.23
C TYR A 88 12.14 -10.91 13.48
N ASP A 89 12.90 -11.27 14.54
CA ASP A 89 12.36 -11.89 15.76
C ASP A 89 11.65 -10.88 16.68
N THR A 90 12.11 -9.64 16.70
CA THR A 90 11.62 -8.61 17.64
C THR A 90 10.60 -7.64 17.03
N ALA A 91 10.41 -7.68 15.71
CA ALA A 91 9.42 -6.85 15.03
C ALA A 91 8.00 -7.15 15.51
N ALA A 92 7.23 -6.12 15.82
CA ALA A 92 5.83 -6.22 16.20
C ALA A 92 5.00 -6.93 15.11
N ARG A 93 4.03 -7.78 15.52
CA ARG A 93 3.18 -8.58 14.61
C ARG A 93 1.69 -8.48 14.91
N CYS A 94 1.31 -7.81 16.00
CA CYS A 94 -0.07 -7.67 16.45
C CYS A 94 -0.58 -6.23 16.33
N GLY A 95 0.07 -5.40 15.53
CA GLY A 95 -0.34 -4.03 15.22
C GLY A 95 0.00 -3.00 16.30
N GLU A 96 0.90 -3.32 17.24
CA GLU A 96 1.22 -2.49 18.40
C GLU A 96 1.58 -1.04 18.02
N PRO A 97 2.56 -0.77 17.12
CA PRO A 97 2.93 0.62 16.78
C PRO A 97 1.80 1.37 16.07
N PHE A 98 0.96 0.66 15.34
CA PHE A 98 -0.19 1.28 14.67
C PHE A 98 -1.33 1.55 15.66
N ALA A 99 -1.59 0.65 16.59
CA ALA A 99 -2.58 0.85 17.65
C ALA A 99 -2.20 2.01 18.59
N GLU A 100 -0.93 2.14 18.95
CA GLU A 100 -0.40 3.28 19.69
C GLU A 100 -0.62 4.60 18.96
N LEU A 101 -0.32 4.64 17.65
CA LEU A 101 -0.53 5.82 16.82
C LEU A 101 -2.02 6.21 16.72
N ILE A 102 -2.93 5.24 16.59
CA ILE A 102 -4.38 5.49 16.59
C ILE A 102 -4.81 6.08 17.94
N THR A 103 -4.28 5.54 19.04
CA THR A 103 -4.57 6.04 20.40
C THR A 103 -4.09 7.49 20.59
N GLU A 104 -2.88 7.81 20.13
CA GLU A 104 -2.31 9.15 20.15
C GLU A 104 -3.16 10.14 19.34
N ARG A 105 -3.59 9.74 18.15
CA ARG A 105 -4.37 10.59 17.23
C ARG A 105 -5.86 10.68 17.59
N LYS A 106 -6.40 9.72 18.34
CA LYS A 106 -7.80 9.60 18.74
C LYS A 106 -8.78 9.48 17.57
N PHE A 107 -8.32 9.13 16.38
CA PHE A 107 -9.13 8.83 15.22
C PHE A 107 -8.43 7.86 14.27
N LEU A 108 -9.18 7.25 13.33
CA LEU A 108 -8.67 6.28 12.38
C LEU A 108 -8.13 6.96 11.12
N PRO A 109 -7.03 6.45 10.54
CA PRO A 109 -6.61 6.91 9.21
C PRO A 109 -7.63 6.46 8.16
N ASN A 110 -7.74 7.24 7.10
CA ASN A 110 -8.64 6.97 5.99
C ASN A 110 -7.96 7.34 4.66
N ALA A 111 -8.68 7.19 3.54
CA ALA A 111 -8.14 7.45 2.21
C ALA A 111 -7.64 8.90 2.00
N VAL A 112 -8.14 9.85 2.79
CA VAL A 112 -7.75 11.27 2.74
C VAL A 112 -6.62 11.56 3.72
N MET A 113 -6.81 11.16 4.99
CA MET A 113 -5.85 11.41 6.07
C MET A 113 -5.09 10.13 6.39
N ARG A 114 -4.00 9.93 5.67
CA ARG A 114 -3.16 8.74 5.73
C ARG A 114 -1.99 8.92 6.70
N PHE A 115 -2.31 9.36 7.93
CA PHE A 115 -1.29 9.58 8.93
C PHE A 115 -0.52 8.30 9.32
N CYS A 116 -1.09 7.10 9.08
CA CYS A 116 -0.37 5.85 9.25
C CYS A 116 0.86 5.76 8.31
N THR A 117 0.72 6.14 7.04
CA THR A 117 1.86 6.21 6.11
C THR A 117 2.85 7.27 6.55
N GLN A 118 2.36 8.45 6.93
CA GLN A 118 3.19 9.56 7.34
C GLN A 118 4.02 9.21 8.59
N ALA A 119 3.36 8.80 9.66
CA ALA A 119 4.02 8.61 10.96
C ALA A 119 4.77 7.27 11.06
N LEU A 120 4.18 6.14 10.57
CA LEU A 120 4.82 4.82 10.73
C LEU A 120 5.92 4.55 9.71
N LYS A 121 5.93 5.27 8.57
CA LYS A 121 6.89 4.99 7.50
C LYS A 121 7.78 6.19 7.21
N ILE A 122 7.21 7.31 6.76
CA ILE A 122 7.98 8.46 6.29
C ILE A 122 8.75 9.12 7.43
N GLU A 123 8.07 9.48 8.52
CA GLU A 123 8.71 10.15 9.68
C GLU A 123 9.69 9.21 10.38
N THR A 124 9.36 7.91 10.51
CA THR A 124 10.24 6.90 11.09
C THR A 124 11.55 6.78 10.30
N ALA A 125 11.49 6.69 8.98
CA ALA A 125 12.67 6.61 8.11
C ALA A 125 13.44 7.94 8.07
N ARG A 126 12.75 9.09 8.06
CA ARG A 126 13.36 10.42 8.16
C ARG A 126 14.16 10.58 9.46
N ASP A 127 13.54 10.25 10.59
CA ASP A 127 14.19 10.38 11.90
C ASP A 127 15.43 9.46 11.99
N PHE A 128 15.39 8.31 11.35
CA PHE A 128 16.55 7.44 11.20
C PHE A 128 17.66 8.11 10.38
N MET A 129 17.38 8.66 9.18
CA MET A 129 18.39 9.32 8.33
C MET A 129 19.04 10.51 9.06
N ARG A 130 18.25 11.33 9.75
CA ARG A 130 18.75 12.41 10.61
C ARG A 130 19.66 11.88 11.72
N SER A 131 19.34 10.75 12.32
CA SER A 131 20.17 10.13 13.37
C SER A 131 21.52 9.61 12.86
N GLN A 132 21.61 9.34 11.55
CA GLN A 132 22.88 9.01 10.87
C GLN A 132 23.71 10.28 10.52
N GLY A 133 23.19 11.47 10.80
CA GLY A 133 23.87 12.74 10.55
C GLY A 133 23.60 13.37 9.18
N TYR A 134 22.64 12.86 8.41
CA TYR A 134 22.31 13.42 7.10
C TYR A 134 21.29 14.56 7.23
N GLU A 135 21.61 15.69 6.64
CA GLU A 135 20.71 16.84 6.47
C GLU A 135 19.90 16.75 5.17
N HIS A 136 20.49 16.14 4.14
CA HIS A 136 19.84 15.90 2.85
C HIS A 136 20.22 14.54 2.27
N TRP A 137 19.28 13.86 1.58
CA TRP A 137 19.50 12.56 0.97
C TRP A 137 18.59 12.30 -0.24
N THR A 138 18.89 11.27 -1.02
CA THR A 138 17.99 10.76 -2.06
C THR A 138 17.09 9.66 -1.49
N SER A 139 15.77 9.83 -1.58
CA SER A 139 14.78 8.82 -1.20
C SER A 139 14.35 8.00 -2.41
N VAL A 140 14.77 6.73 -2.47
CA VAL A 140 14.54 5.83 -3.60
C VAL A 140 13.26 5.05 -3.39
N LEU A 141 12.34 5.11 -4.36
CA LEU A 141 11.00 4.51 -4.31
C LEU A 141 10.79 3.49 -5.43
N GLY A 142 10.26 2.32 -5.07
CA GLY A 142 9.92 1.25 -6.01
C GLY A 142 8.63 1.52 -6.79
N LEU A 143 8.57 2.58 -7.57
CA LEU A 143 7.46 2.91 -8.47
C LEU A 143 7.83 2.57 -9.91
N ARG A 144 6.95 1.81 -10.58
CA ARG A 144 7.16 1.30 -11.94
C ARG A 144 6.69 2.28 -13.02
N ARG A 145 7.00 1.96 -14.27
CA ARG A 145 6.58 2.75 -15.45
C ARG A 145 5.05 2.80 -15.60
N ASP A 146 4.36 1.71 -15.32
CA ASP A 146 2.90 1.61 -15.34
C ASP A 146 2.21 2.37 -14.20
N GLU A 147 2.98 2.94 -13.24
CA GLU A 147 2.52 3.79 -12.15
C GLU A 147 2.85 5.28 -12.35
N SER A 148 2.98 5.75 -13.60
CA SER A 148 3.48 7.10 -13.95
C SER A 148 2.75 8.24 -13.24
N ARG A 149 1.42 8.12 -13.01
CA ARG A 149 0.66 9.12 -12.24
C ARG A 149 1.16 9.24 -10.80
N ARG A 150 1.53 8.12 -10.17
CA ARG A 150 2.09 8.11 -8.81
C ARG A 150 3.47 8.74 -8.80
N VAL A 151 4.29 8.43 -9.79
CA VAL A 151 5.63 9.04 -9.96
C VAL A 151 5.52 10.55 -10.11
N SER A 152 4.65 11.05 -10.99
CA SER A 152 4.42 12.49 -11.14
C SER A 152 4.00 13.16 -9.83
N ASN A 153 3.11 12.49 -9.07
CA ASN A 153 2.64 13.04 -7.80
C ASN A 153 3.71 13.08 -6.69
N VAL A 154 4.61 12.09 -6.62
CA VAL A 154 5.67 12.09 -5.60
C VAL A 154 6.78 13.08 -5.98
N ARG A 155 7.11 13.21 -7.27
CA ARG A 155 8.09 14.18 -7.77
C ARG A 155 7.61 15.63 -7.69
N ALA A 156 6.30 15.86 -7.78
CA ALA A 156 5.73 17.20 -7.65
C ALA A 156 5.70 17.70 -6.19
N ARG A 157 5.98 16.84 -5.21
CA ARG A 157 6.05 17.22 -3.79
C ARG A 157 7.47 17.63 -3.47
N ALA A 158 7.67 18.90 -3.17
CA ALA A 158 8.92 19.36 -2.61
C ALA A 158 9.09 18.83 -1.17
N HIS A 159 10.29 18.39 -0.86
CA HIS A 159 10.72 18.04 0.48
C HIS A 159 12.03 18.78 0.77
N ASP A 160 12.14 19.39 1.93
CA ASP A 160 13.34 20.19 2.26
C ASP A 160 14.58 19.32 2.51
N GLU A 161 14.38 18.05 2.86
CA GLU A 161 15.43 17.17 3.34
C GLU A 161 15.81 16.06 2.33
N TRP A 162 14.99 15.80 1.31
CA TRP A 162 15.28 14.72 0.35
C TRP A 162 14.72 14.97 -1.04
N ASP A 163 15.43 14.45 -2.03
CA ASP A 163 14.97 14.30 -3.39
C ASP A 163 14.35 12.92 -3.61
N VAL A 164 13.42 12.81 -4.54
CA VAL A 164 12.76 11.53 -4.86
C VAL A 164 13.32 10.93 -6.14
N SER A 165 13.86 9.71 -6.03
CA SER A 165 14.26 8.86 -7.15
C SER A 165 13.28 7.70 -7.36
N CYS A 166 12.92 7.42 -8.62
CA CYS A 166 12.06 6.31 -9.01
C CYS A 166 12.76 5.47 -10.11
N PRO A 167 13.82 4.72 -9.78
CA PRO A 167 14.68 4.08 -10.77
C PRO A 167 13.95 3.06 -11.65
N LEU A 168 12.97 2.36 -11.14
CA LEU A 168 12.17 1.41 -11.93
C LEU A 168 11.37 2.12 -13.03
N HIS A 169 10.77 3.27 -12.69
CA HIS A 169 10.06 4.08 -13.68
C HIS A 169 10.99 4.58 -14.77
N ASP A 170 12.14 5.10 -14.36
CA ASP A 170 13.13 5.70 -15.28
C ASP A 170 13.79 4.65 -16.17
N ALA A 171 13.95 3.42 -15.69
CA ALA A 171 14.39 2.26 -16.46
C ALA A 171 13.27 1.61 -17.31
N GLY A 172 12.04 2.15 -17.32
CA GLY A 172 10.95 1.59 -18.08
C GLY A 172 10.37 0.26 -17.55
N VAL A 173 10.67 -0.10 -16.29
CA VAL A 173 10.23 -1.37 -15.66
C VAL A 173 8.73 -1.34 -15.41
N THR A 174 8.04 -2.43 -15.81
CA THR A 174 6.60 -2.65 -15.63
C THR A 174 6.32 -3.80 -14.67
N ALA A 175 5.05 -4.01 -14.32
CA ALA A 175 4.63 -5.16 -13.50
C ALA A 175 5.02 -6.51 -14.14
N ALA A 176 4.99 -6.61 -15.48
CA ALA A 176 5.39 -7.81 -16.20
C ALA A 176 6.88 -8.14 -16.01
N HIS A 177 7.75 -7.15 -16.07
CA HIS A 177 9.18 -7.34 -15.81
C HIS A 177 9.45 -7.82 -14.37
N VAL A 178 8.73 -7.28 -13.39
CA VAL A 178 8.83 -7.72 -11.99
C VAL A 178 8.36 -9.16 -11.83
N ALA A 179 7.23 -9.53 -12.46
CA ALA A 179 6.69 -10.89 -12.40
C ALA A 179 7.66 -11.90 -13.05
N GLU A 180 8.23 -11.55 -14.21
CA GLU A 180 9.20 -12.40 -14.91
C GLU A 180 10.46 -12.61 -14.08
N PHE A 181 10.98 -11.57 -13.42
CA PHE A 181 12.12 -11.68 -12.53
C PHE A 181 11.85 -12.69 -11.40
N TRP A 182 10.72 -12.57 -10.70
CA TRP A 182 10.42 -13.43 -9.56
C TRP A 182 10.13 -14.89 -9.98
N ARG A 183 9.64 -15.12 -11.17
CA ARG A 183 9.37 -16.47 -11.70
C ARG A 183 10.63 -17.36 -11.74
N VAL A 184 11.81 -16.75 -11.90
CA VAL A 184 13.09 -17.48 -12.04
C VAL A 184 13.98 -17.40 -10.79
N GLN A 185 13.53 -16.68 -9.74
CA GLN A 185 14.27 -16.63 -8.48
C GLN A 185 14.11 -17.93 -7.67
N PRO A 186 15.09 -18.30 -6.83
CA PRO A 186 15.00 -19.48 -5.96
C PRO A 186 14.03 -19.30 -4.79
N PHE A 187 13.55 -18.09 -4.54
CA PHE A 187 12.56 -17.74 -3.52
C PHE A 187 11.62 -16.65 -4.05
N ASP A 188 10.48 -16.45 -3.40
CA ASP A 188 9.51 -15.44 -3.77
C ASP A 188 8.64 -15.03 -2.57
N LEU A 189 8.02 -13.86 -2.66
CA LEU A 189 6.96 -13.45 -1.74
C LEU A 189 5.75 -14.38 -1.90
N ARG A 190 5.51 -15.23 -0.94
CA ARG A 190 4.46 -16.26 -0.94
C ARG A 190 3.07 -15.69 -0.66
N LEU A 191 2.75 -14.57 -1.32
CA LEU A 191 1.45 -13.90 -1.24
C LEU A 191 0.83 -13.75 -2.62
N LYS A 192 -0.49 -13.84 -2.65
CA LYS A 192 -1.28 -13.50 -3.85
C LYS A 192 -1.21 -11.99 -4.12
N SER A 193 -1.51 -11.56 -5.33
CA SER A 193 -1.37 -10.16 -5.76
C SER A 193 -2.18 -9.16 -4.91
N TYR A 194 -3.32 -9.58 -4.36
CA TYR A 194 -4.21 -8.76 -3.54
C TYR A 194 -3.88 -8.76 -2.03
N GLU A 195 -2.96 -9.62 -1.58
CA GLU A 195 -2.66 -9.79 -0.15
C GLU A 195 -1.55 -8.87 0.37
N GLY A 196 -0.71 -8.33 -0.50
CA GLY A 196 0.47 -7.53 -0.12
C GLY A 196 0.19 -6.34 0.80
N ASN A 197 1.23 -5.83 1.45
CA ASN A 197 1.20 -4.73 2.44
C ASN A 197 0.43 -5.10 3.73
N CYS A 198 -0.11 -4.09 4.43
CA CYS A 198 -0.93 -4.32 5.63
C CYS A 198 -2.09 -5.26 5.34
N THR A 199 -2.41 -6.20 6.24
CA THR A 199 -3.37 -7.29 6.08
C THR A 199 -4.70 -6.85 5.47
N MET A 200 -5.46 -6.00 6.16
CA MET A 200 -6.79 -5.52 5.75
C MET A 200 -6.79 -4.02 5.42
N CYS A 201 -5.70 -3.50 4.82
CA CYS A 201 -5.55 -2.07 4.56
C CYS A 201 -6.78 -1.47 3.85
N PHE A 202 -7.31 -0.38 4.39
CA PHE A 202 -8.44 0.38 3.83
C PHE A 202 -8.18 0.96 2.43
N GLN A 203 -6.91 0.98 1.99
CA GLN A 203 -6.54 1.36 0.62
C GLN A 203 -6.78 0.24 -0.41
N LYS A 204 -6.94 -1.00 0.05
CA LYS A 204 -7.37 -2.10 -0.83
C LYS A 204 -8.82 -1.88 -1.24
N GLY A 205 -9.18 -2.16 -2.48
CA GLY A 205 -10.56 -2.17 -2.94
C GLY A 205 -11.43 -3.12 -2.09
N ARG A 206 -12.72 -2.82 -1.94
CA ARG A 206 -13.65 -3.58 -1.10
C ARG A 206 -13.66 -5.07 -1.44
N ALA A 207 -13.73 -5.44 -2.72
CA ALA A 207 -13.74 -6.84 -3.16
C ALA A 207 -12.49 -7.60 -2.70
N LYS A 208 -11.29 -6.95 -2.75
CA LYS A 208 -10.04 -7.55 -2.25
C LYS A 208 -10.10 -7.77 -0.73
N ARG A 209 -10.61 -6.80 0.03
CA ARG A 209 -10.76 -6.94 1.49
C ARG A 209 -11.79 -8.01 1.86
N GLU A 210 -12.92 -8.09 1.17
CA GLU A 210 -13.93 -9.15 1.36
C GLU A 210 -13.35 -10.53 1.05
N ARG A 211 -12.53 -10.66 0.00
CA ARG A 211 -11.83 -11.89 -0.33
C ARG A 211 -10.84 -12.28 0.76
N ILE A 212 -10.00 -11.34 1.22
CA ILE A 212 -9.07 -11.59 2.34
C ILE A 212 -9.84 -11.95 3.61
N ALA A 213 -10.94 -11.26 3.94
CA ALA A 213 -11.77 -11.56 5.11
C ALA A 213 -12.37 -12.96 5.06
N ARG A 214 -12.65 -13.49 3.87
CA ARG A 214 -13.17 -14.86 3.67
C ARG A 214 -12.06 -15.91 3.80
N GLU A 215 -10.90 -15.66 3.20
CA GLU A 215 -9.76 -16.59 3.23
C GLU A 215 -9.02 -16.55 4.58
N HIS A 216 -9.01 -15.39 5.23
CA HIS A 216 -8.24 -15.09 6.45
C HIS A 216 -9.07 -14.27 7.44
N PRO A 217 -10.14 -14.83 8.02
CA PRO A 217 -11.04 -14.11 8.95
C PRO A 217 -10.30 -13.57 10.18
N GLU A 218 -9.21 -14.20 10.59
CA GLU A 218 -8.36 -13.78 11.71
C GLU A 218 -7.77 -12.39 11.53
N PHE A 219 -7.50 -11.96 10.30
CA PHE A 219 -6.95 -10.62 10.06
C PHE A 219 -7.95 -9.49 10.24
N VAL A 220 -9.25 -9.80 10.26
CA VAL A 220 -10.29 -8.79 10.43
C VAL A 220 -10.37 -8.29 11.87
N ALA A 221 -10.05 -9.15 12.83
CA ALA A 221 -10.25 -8.90 14.26
C ALA A 221 -9.58 -7.61 14.73
N TRP A 222 -8.28 -7.44 14.44
CA TRP A 222 -7.54 -6.24 14.83
C TRP A 222 -8.15 -4.95 14.25
N TRP A 223 -8.54 -4.96 12.97
CA TRP A 223 -9.12 -3.77 12.31
C TRP A 223 -10.50 -3.43 12.88
N ALA A 224 -11.33 -4.43 13.15
CA ALA A 224 -12.63 -4.25 13.79
C ALA A 224 -12.50 -3.71 15.23
N GLU A 225 -11.53 -4.21 15.99
CA GLU A 225 -11.21 -3.71 17.33
C GLU A 225 -10.82 -2.23 17.32
N GLN A 226 -9.97 -1.80 16.35
CA GLN A 226 -9.60 -0.39 16.25
C GLN A 226 -10.81 0.50 15.92
N GLU A 227 -11.72 0.05 15.02
CA GLU A 227 -12.98 0.75 14.74
C GLU A 227 -13.85 0.89 15.98
N GLN A 228 -14.00 -0.18 16.75
CA GLN A 228 -14.78 -0.19 17.98
C GLN A 228 -14.19 0.74 19.06
N ARG A 229 -12.86 0.66 19.25
CA ARG A 229 -12.14 1.44 20.27
C ARG A 229 -12.24 2.95 20.03
N VAL A 230 -12.24 3.39 18.78
CA VAL A 230 -12.30 4.81 18.41
C VAL A 230 -13.74 5.28 18.18
N GLY A 231 -14.70 4.35 18.00
CA GLY A 231 -16.06 4.69 17.60
C GLY A 231 -16.17 5.23 16.18
N GLY A 232 -15.21 4.85 15.30
CA GLY A 232 -15.11 5.34 13.92
C GLY A 232 -14.97 4.22 12.91
N ARG A 233 -14.69 4.56 11.64
CA ARG A 233 -14.48 3.59 10.55
C ARG A 233 -13.29 4.01 9.70
N PHE A 234 -12.48 3.04 9.26
CA PHE A 234 -11.41 3.27 8.29
C PHE A 234 -11.95 3.70 6.92
N CYS A 235 -13.13 3.18 6.54
CA CYS A 235 -13.84 3.54 5.33
C CYS A 235 -15.19 4.13 5.71
N ALA A 236 -15.33 5.45 5.69
CA ALA A 236 -16.53 6.17 6.17
C ALA A 236 -17.84 5.77 5.48
N HIS A 237 -17.76 5.27 4.22
CA HIS A 237 -18.93 4.88 3.43
C HIS A 237 -19.26 3.38 3.51
N GLU A 238 -18.60 2.63 4.41
CA GLU A 238 -18.79 1.20 4.55
C GLU A 238 -19.30 0.84 5.96
N SER A 239 -19.86 -0.35 6.09
CA SER A 239 -20.42 -0.84 7.36
C SER A 239 -19.39 -1.17 8.45
N GLY A 240 -18.09 -1.14 8.11
CA GLY A 240 -16.97 -1.47 8.99
C GLY A 240 -16.53 -2.93 8.87
N TYR A 241 -15.37 -3.23 9.48
CA TYR A 241 -14.72 -4.53 9.33
C TYR A 241 -15.49 -5.69 9.99
N ALA A 242 -16.09 -5.47 11.16
CA ALA A 242 -16.91 -6.49 11.81
C ALA A 242 -18.12 -6.87 10.93
N ALA A 243 -18.84 -5.88 10.42
CA ALA A 243 -19.99 -6.13 9.54
C ALA A 243 -19.57 -6.73 8.18
N MET A 244 -18.39 -6.39 7.67
CA MET A 244 -17.82 -7.03 6.49
C MET A 244 -17.59 -8.52 6.73
N LEU A 245 -17.04 -8.91 7.88
CA LEU A 245 -16.80 -10.31 8.23
C LEU A 245 -18.11 -11.09 8.30
N GLU A 246 -19.13 -10.53 8.95
CA GLU A 246 -20.46 -11.13 9.01
C GLU A 246 -21.10 -11.29 7.63
N HIS A 247 -20.94 -10.28 6.78
CA HIS A 247 -21.44 -10.32 5.40
C HIS A 247 -20.80 -11.46 4.60
N VAL A 248 -19.46 -11.56 4.60
CA VAL A 248 -18.77 -12.61 3.82
C VAL A 248 -19.04 -14.03 4.34
N ARG A 249 -19.33 -14.21 5.64
CA ARG A 249 -19.71 -15.49 6.23
C ARG A 249 -21.11 -15.97 5.77
N ARG A 250 -22.00 -15.03 5.49
CA ARG A 250 -23.38 -15.33 5.04
C ARG A 250 -23.48 -15.58 3.54
N LEU A 251 -22.52 -15.11 2.76
CA LEU A 251 -22.52 -15.31 1.32
C LEU A 251 -22.11 -16.76 0.99
N PRO A 252 -22.86 -17.45 0.12
CA PRO A 252 -22.43 -18.75 -0.39
C PRO A 252 -21.08 -18.61 -1.09
N LEU A 253 -20.30 -19.68 -1.07
CA LEU A 253 -19.07 -19.80 -1.85
C LEU A 253 -19.44 -19.80 -3.35
N LEU A 254 -19.58 -18.64 -3.93
CA LEU A 254 -19.58 -18.54 -5.39
C LEU A 254 -18.15 -18.79 -5.85
N PRO A 255 -17.92 -19.63 -6.88
CA PRO A 255 -16.62 -19.79 -7.50
C PRO A 255 -16.28 -18.50 -8.23
N MET A 256 -15.83 -17.48 -7.50
CA MET A 256 -15.26 -16.28 -8.10
C MET A 256 -13.75 -16.45 -8.18
N ASP A 257 -13.31 -17.24 -9.14
CA ASP A 257 -11.93 -17.28 -9.66
C ASP A 257 -11.62 -16.04 -10.53
N LEU A 258 -12.23 -14.92 -10.22
CA LEU A 258 -11.82 -13.66 -10.79
C LEU A 258 -10.75 -13.08 -9.86
N ASP A 259 -9.50 -13.35 -10.19
CA ASP A 259 -8.39 -12.53 -9.70
C ASP A 259 -8.72 -11.08 -10.09
N PRO A 260 -9.01 -10.19 -9.14
CA PRO A 260 -9.32 -8.80 -9.48
C PRO A 260 -8.03 -8.20 -10.03
N GLN A 261 -7.82 -8.30 -11.33
CA GLN A 261 -6.73 -7.67 -12.05
C GLN A 261 -6.88 -6.15 -11.88
N GLY A 262 -6.07 -5.60 -11.05
CA GLY A 262 -5.98 -4.17 -10.80
C GLY A 262 -5.03 -3.97 -9.63
N ASP A 263 -3.86 -3.43 -9.95
CA ASP A 263 -2.88 -3.01 -8.95
C ASP A 263 -3.43 -1.80 -8.18
N ASP A 264 -4.21 -2.06 -7.14
CA ASP A 264 -4.54 -1.05 -6.12
C ASP A 264 -3.35 -0.85 -5.18
N GLY A 265 -2.14 -0.96 -5.76
CA GLY A 265 -0.87 -0.99 -5.06
C GLY A 265 -0.67 0.16 -4.10
N CYS A 266 -0.90 -0.11 -2.84
CA CYS A 266 -0.23 0.61 -1.78
C CYS A 266 1.18 0.01 -1.63
N THR A 267 2.08 0.34 -2.54
CA THR A 267 3.49 0.02 -2.40
C THR A 267 4.18 1.17 -1.68
N GLY A 268 4.70 0.89 -0.51
CA GLY A 268 5.65 1.69 0.27
C GLY A 268 5.50 3.21 0.24
N GLY A 269 5.02 3.79 1.30
CA GLY A 269 5.31 5.16 1.72
C GLY A 269 4.53 6.31 1.07
N PHE A 270 4.24 6.28 -0.23
CA PHE A 270 3.72 7.44 -0.96
C PHE A 270 2.52 7.09 -1.85
N CYS A 271 1.41 6.72 -1.25
CA CYS A 271 0.15 6.56 -1.96
C CYS A 271 -0.55 7.91 -2.12
N THR A 272 -0.95 8.25 -3.32
CA THR A 272 -1.57 9.53 -3.65
C THR A 272 -3.09 9.45 -3.71
N ASP A 273 -3.71 10.58 -3.40
CA ASP A 273 -5.14 10.83 -3.32
C ASP A 273 -5.93 10.37 -4.57
N ARG A 274 -6.88 9.46 -4.39
CA ARG A 274 -7.85 9.02 -5.41
C ARG A 274 -9.10 9.91 -5.45
N ARG A 275 -8.97 11.21 -5.30
CA ARG A 275 -10.11 12.09 -5.56
C ARG A 275 -10.15 12.49 -7.03
N ARG A 276 -10.63 11.64 -7.94
CA ARG A 276 -11.28 11.99 -9.22
C ARG A 276 -11.28 10.82 -10.21
N SER A 277 -12.05 9.76 -9.98
CA SER A 277 -12.53 8.95 -11.13
C SER A 277 -13.54 7.87 -10.73
N ARG A 278 -14.63 8.25 -10.08
CA ARG A 278 -15.85 7.47 -10.15
C ARG A 278 -17.02 8.42 -10.26
N ARG A 279 -17.20 8.98 -11.45
CA ARG A 279 -18.57 9.23 -11.89
C ARG A 279 -19.12 7.87 -12.33
N PRO A 280 -20.27 7.43 -11.81
CA PRO A 280 -20.92 6.24 -12.31
C PRO A 280 -21.17 6.39 -13.82
N LEU A 281 -20.91 5.34 -14.60
CA LEU A 281 -21.08 5.31 -16.06
C LEU A 281 -22.51 5.65 -16.54
N TRP A 282 -23.49 5.69 -15.65
CA TRP A 282 -24.87 6.04 -15.99
C TRP A 282 -25.20 7.56 -15.96
N CYS A 283 -24.22 8.43 -15.68
CA CYS A 283 -24.41 9.89 -15.69
C CYS A 283 -23.82 10.57 -16.94
N MET A 284 -23.84 9.91 -18.09
CA MET A 284 -23.57 10.53 -19.40
C MET A 284 -24.86 10.97 -20.08
N CYS A 285 -25.72 11.71 -19.38
CA CYS A 285 -26.76 12.47 -20.02
C CYS A 285 -26.14 13.72 -20.66
N LYS A 286 -25.98 13.73 -21.97
CA LYS A 286 -25.68 14.94 -22.74
C LYS A 286 -26.78 15.97 -22.43
N ARG A 287 -26.41 17.07 -21.79
CA ARG A 287 -27.32 18.20 -21.55
C ARG A 287 -27.88 18.72 -22.89
N ARG A 288 -29.18 18.64 -23.06
CA ARG A 288 -29.90 19.52 -24.00
C ARG A 288 -30.25 20.82 -23.26
N PRO A 289 -29.98 21.99 -23.82
CA PRO A 289 -30.34 23.25 -23.17
C PRO A 289 -31.87 23.36 -23.08
N GLY A 290 -32.41 23.51 -21.87
CA GLY A 290 -33.79 23.91 -21.65
C GLY A 290 -34.74 22.94 -20.94
N GLN A 291 -34.32 21.80 -20.41
CA GLN A 291 -35.21 20.90 -19.65
C GLN A 291 -34.80 20.73 -18.18
N PRO A 292 -35.72 20.74 -17.22
CA PRO A 292 -35.46 20.56 -15.81
C PRO A 292 -35.16 19.07 -15.47
N HIS A 293 -34.20 18.86 -14.57
CA HIS A 293 -33.51 17.63 -14.24
C HIS A 293 -34.38 16.48 -13.64
N ALA A 294 -35.62 16.70 -13.29
CA ALA A 294 -36.45 15.76 -12.56
C ALA A 294 -37.24 14.78 -13.45
N LEU A 295 -37.47 15.08 -14.70
CA LEU A 295 -38.31 14.23 -15.57
C LEU A 295 -37.53 13.12 -16.31
N ALA A 296 -36.25 13.27 -16.54
CA ALA A 296 -35.45 12.30 -17.28
C ALA A 296 -35.09 11.03 -16.46
N CYS A 297 -35.15 11.08 -15.13
CA CYS A 297 -34.85 9.91 -14.26
C CYS A 297 -36.08 9.00 -14.05
N VAL A 298 -37.30 9.52 -14.25
CA VAL A 298 -38.52 8.71 -14.03
C VAL A 298 -38.82 7.85 -15.25
N LEU A 299 -38.58 8.36 -16.46
CA LEU A 299 -38.86 7.58 -17.71
C LEU A 299 -37.92 6.41 -17.94
N ALA A 300 -36.71 6.45 -17.41
CA ALA A 300 -35.78 5.32 -17.51
C ALA A 300 -36.07 4.16 -16.55
N ARG A 301 -36.94 4.37 -15.55
CA ARG A 301 -37.41 3.29 -14.65
C ARG A 301 -38.58 2.50 -15.20
N ASP A 302 -39.46 3.12 -15.99
CA ASP A 302 -40.64 2.45 -16.54
C ASP A 302 -40.29 1.55 -17.74
N GLU A 303 -39.24 1.87 -18.51
CA GLU A 303 -38.82 1.01 -19.63
C GLU A 303 -38.11 -0.29 -19.19
N MET A 304 -37.55 -0.36 -17.99
CA MET A 304 -36.91 -1.59 -17.48
C MET A 304 -37.90 -2.54 -16.75
N GLN A 305 -39.15 -2.12 -16.49
CA GLN A 305 -40.17 -2.98 -15.87
C GLN A 305 -41.06 -3.67 -16.90
N HIS A 306 -40.98 -3.34 -18.19
CA HIS A 306 -41.84 -3.91 -19.23
C HIS A 306 -41.17 -4.92 -20.16
N VAL A 307 -39.93 -5.34 -19.88
CA VAL A 307 -39.22 -6.37 -20.66
C VAL A 307 -39.22 -7.75 -19.98
N GLY A 308 -40.07 -7.95 -19.00
CA GLY A 308 -40.03 -9.16 -18.16
C GLY A 308 -41.32 -9.97 -18.07
N THR A 309 -42.26 -9.91 -19.04
CA THR A 309 -43.39 -10.86 -19.11
C THR A 309 -43.92 -11.03 -20.51
N THR A 310 -43.31 -11.87 -21.33
CA THR A 310 -43.98 -12.66 -22.35
C THR A 310 -43.10 -13.87 -22.65
N GLU A 311 -43.43 -14.97 -21.98
CA GLU A 311 -43.40 -16.31 -22.57
C GLU A 311 -44.13 -17.27 -21.66
N GLY A 312 -45.20 -17.79 -22.17
CA GLY A 312 -45.99 -18.83 -21.60
C GLY A 312 -47.16 -19.17 -22.51
N VAL A 313 -46.92 -19.98 -23.52
CA VAL A 313 -47.80 -21.08 -24.01
C VAL A 313 -46.90 -22.08 -24.75
#